data_26e7d366ddd003c4b68592861e83f3a4
#
_entry.id   26e7d366ddd003c4b68592861e83f3a4
#
_cell.length_a   1.000
_cell.length_b   1.000
_cell.length_c   1.000
_cell.angle_alpha   90.00
_cell.angle_beta   90.00
_cell.angle_gamma   90.00
#
_symmetry.space_group_name_H-M   'P 1'
#
loop_
_entity.id
_entity.type
_entity.pdbx_description
1 polymer ?
#
loop_
_entity_poly.entity_id
_entity_poly.type
_entity_poly.pdbx_seq_one_letter_code
_entity_poly.pdbx_strand_id
1 'polypeptide(L)'
;SLNHEINFPNEITFIINGYSQADLRQLTLNYQIGESKVTGYIHSEIEQEIVGKAFFGLSKLSTSGNSYIPSGVRIKYYFEGRDMNGNQYVSLTKEFDYLNPDYQWRDTQVGAMTIFWHGFQHLDVAKSGEKAYVAIQEAAAISNLQEIEPFRAVIINNPREAAEAFPTVSNASLKDGLYGGFAFKDYGVFLIGGIGTDGLTHEGT
;
A
#
# COMPACT_ATOMS: atom_id res chain seq x y z
N SER A 1 -13.74 14.92 9.79
CA SER A 1 -13.61 13.84 8.79
C SER A 1 -12.16 13.51 8.53
N LEU A 2 -11.88 12.30 8.06
CA LEU A 2 -10.56 11.78 7.74
C LEU A 2 -10.58 11.20 6.32
N ASN A 3 -9.63 11.60 5.47
CA ASN A 3 -9.54 11.16 4.08
C ASN A 3 -8.09 11.03 3.62
N HIS A 4 -7.87 10.41 2.45
CA HIS A 4 -6.60 10.40 1.74
C HIS A 4 -6.84 10.47 0.23
N GLU A 5 -5.83 10.94 -0.48
CA GLU A 5 -5.78 11.00 -1.94
C GLU A 5 -4.46 10.39 -2.40
N ILE A 6 -4.50 9.56 -3.44
CA ILE A 6 -3.34 8.88 -4.00
C ILE A 6 -3.00 9.53 -5.34
N ASN A 7 -1.86 10.19 -5.43
CA ASN A 7 -1.24 10.63 -6.67
C ASN A 7 -0.16 9.62 -7.08
N PHE A 8 -0.62 8.48 -7.60
CA PHE A 8 0.24 7.36 -7.96
C PHE A 8 1.17 7.68 -9.13
N PRO A 9 2.45 7.30 -9.11
CA PRO A 9 3.16 6.58 -8.03
C PRO A 9 3.90 7.51 -7.04
N ASN A 10 3.61 8.82 -7.01
CA ASN A 10 4.49 9.83 -6.46
C ASN A 10 4.24 10.14 -4.98
N GLU A 11 2.98 10.24 -4.57
CA GLU A 11 2.63 10.83 -3.28
C GLU A 11 1.27 10.33 -2.79
N ILE A 12 1.12 10.25 -1.47
CA ILE A 12 -0.16 10.12 -0.80
C ILE A 12 -0.38 11.38 0.04
N THR A 13 -1.51 12.04 -0.16
CA THR A 13 -1.94 13.18 0.64
C THR A 13 -2.97 12.71 1.66
N PHE A 14 -2.72 12.95 2.94
CA PHE A 14 -3.63 12.64 4.04
C PHE A 14 -4.28 13.92 4.54
N ILE A 15 -5.60 13.89 4.72
CA ILE A 15 -6.43 15.04 5.02
C ILE A 15 -7.26 14.76 6.27
N ILE A 16 -7.26 15.72 7.19
CA ILE A 16 -8.17 15.72 8.33
C ILE A 16 -8.90 17.06 8.44
N ASN A 17 -10.21 17.00 8.66
CA ASN A 17 -11.03 18.14 8.99
C ASN A 17 -11.72 17.90 10.33
N GLY A 18 -11.73 18.90 11.19
CA GLY A 18 -12.32 18.78 12.52
C GLY A 18 -12.61 20.13 13.15
N TYR A 19 -12.96 20.08 14.43
CA TYR A 19 -13.18 21.24 15.28
C TYR A 19 -12.35 21.08 16.55
N SER A 20 -11.74 22.17 17.00
CA SER A 20 -11.02 22.25 18.26
C SER A 20 -11.57 23.39 19.10
N GLN A 21 -11.62 23.21 20.42
CA GLN A 21 -12.08 24.28 21.33
C GLN A 21 -11.07 25.41 21.46
N ALA A 22 -9.79 25.13 21.24
CA ALA A 22 -8.70 26.09 21.22
C ALA A 22 -7.88 25.93 19.93
N ASP A 23 -6.97 26.86 19.68
CA ASP A 23 -6.09 26.79 18.53
C ASP A 23 -5.19 25.55 18.63
N LEU A 24 -5.05 24.83 17.52
CA LEU A 24 -4.15 23.67 17.45
C LEU A 24 -2.70 24.16 17.51
N ARG A 25 -1.96 23.60 18.43
CA ARG A 25 -0.50 23.79 18.54
C ARG A 25 0.26 22.87 17.62
N GLN A 26 -0.24 21.64 17.47
CA GLN A 26 0.41 20.57 16.72
C GLN A 26 -0.62 19.60 16.19
N LEU A 27 -0.37 19.11 15.01
CA LEU A 27 -1.08 18.00 14.39
C LEU A 27 -0.05 17.08 13.72
N THR A 28 -0.13 15.79 13.98
CA THR A 28 0.82 14.80 13.50
C THR A 28 0.06 13.64 12.87
N LEU A 29 0.37 13.34 11.62
CA LEU A 29 0.01 12.08 10.98
C LEU A 29 0.93 10.98 11.51
N ASN A 30 0.35 9.89 11.99
CA ASN A 30 1.04 8.64 12.28
C ASN A 30 0.60 7.60 11.24
N TYR A 31 1.55 6.85 10.68
CA TYR A 31 1.24 5.85 9.66
C TYR A 31 2.11 4.61 9.79
N GLN A 32 1.58 3.49 9.34
CA GLN A 32 2.24 2.19 9.29
C GLN A 32 2.09 1.62 7.88
N ILE A 33 3.17 1.08 7.32
CA ILE A 33 3.22 0.54 5.96
C ILE A 33 3.38 -0.98 6.05
N GLY A 34 2.45 -1.72 5.44
CA GLY A 34 2.41 -3.19 5.49
C GLY A 34 2.26 -3.70 6.92
N GLU A 35 2.87 -4.83 7.19
CA GLU A 35 2.89 -5.47 8.52
C GLU A 35 4.06 -4.99 9.39
N SER A 36 4.74 -3.91 8.97
CA SER A 36 5.83 -3.31 9.74
C SER A 36 5.34 -2.89 11.13
N LYS A 37 6.13 -3.18 12.16
CA LYS A 37 5.88 -2.69 13.54
C LYS A 37 6.33 -1.24 13.72
N VAL A 38 6.98 -0.65 12.72
CA VAL A 38 7.49 0.71 12.78
C VAL A 38 6.39 1.68 12.35
N THR A 39 6.09 2.65 13.19
CA THR A 39 5.20 3.77 12.88
C THR A 39 6.04 4.95 12.41
N GLY A 40 5.79 5.39 11.18
CA GLY A 40 6.30 6.67 10.68
C GLY A 40 5.41 7.81 11.16
N TYR A 41 5.95 9.04 11.17
CA TYR A 41 5.17 10.22 11.49
C TYR A 41 5.53 11.41 10.60
N ILE A 42 4.56 12.30 10.38
CA ILE A 42 4.71 13.55 9.61
C ILE A 42 3.99 14.65 10.38
N HIS A 43 4.66 15.78 10.61
CA HIS A 43 4.00 16.97 11.13
C HIS A 43 3.15 17.57 10.02
N SER A 44 1.87 17.76 10.31
CA SER A 44 0.88 18.25 9.35
C SER A 44 0.94 19.76 9.21
N GLU A 45 0.68 20.26 8.01
CA GLU A 45 0.29 21.65 7.79
C GLU A 45 -1.11 21.86 8.37
N ILE A 46 -1.33 22.94 9.09
CA ILE A 46 -2.60 23.24 9.79
C ILE A 46 -3.12 24.57 9.29
N GLU A 47 -4.35 24.57 8.81
CA GLU A 47 -5.15 25.78 8.59
C GLU A 47 -6.32 25.74 9.59
N GLN A 48 -6.51 26.85 10.33
CA GLN A 48 -7.56 26.94 11.33
C GLN A 48 -8.32 28.25 11.21
N GLU A 49 -9.64 28.17 11.23
CA GLU A 49 -10.51 29.34 11.24
C GLU A 49 -10.48 30.06 12.58
N ILE A 50 -10.52 31.40 12.55
CA ILE A 50 -10.56 32.26 13.75
C ILE A 50 -11.90 32.09 14.47
N VAL A 51 -12.98 31.92 13.68
CA VAL A 51 -14.36 31.79 14.19
C VAL A 51 -14.81 30.35 14.00
N GLY A 52 -15.36 29.74 15.07
CA GLY A 52 -15.89 28.37 15.01
C GLY A 52 -14.88 27.27 15.25
N LYS A 53 -13.57 27.59 15.26
CA LYS A 53 -12.48 26.64 15.55
C LYS A 53 -12.44 25.42 14.64
N ALA A 54 -12.99 25.53 13.42
CA ALA A 54 -12.79 24.52 12.38
C ALA A 54 -11.32 24.51 11.96
N PHE A 55 -10.78 23.33 11.73
CA PHE A 55 -9.41 23.16 11.23
C PHE A 55 -9.35 22.20 10.06
N PHE A 56 -8.36 22.42 9.21
CA PHE A 56 -7.95 21.56 8.13
C PHE A 56 -6.47 21.19 8.36
N GLY A 57 -6.16 19.91 8.28
CA GLY A 57 -4.79 19.41 8.38
C GLY A 57 -4.41 18.60 7.16
N LEU A 58 -3.20 18.82 6.67
CA LEU A 58 -2.67 18.17 5.48
C LEU A 58 -1.27 17.60 5.76
N SER A 59 -1.03 16.36 5.31
CA SER A 59 0.27 15.71 5.35
C SER A 59 0.53 14.97 4.05
N LYS A 60 1.76 15.01 3.56
CA LYS A 60 2.18 14.38 2.32
C LYS A 60 3.25 13.32 2.59
N LEU A 61 3.04 12.13 2.05
CA LEU A 61 3.96 11.01 2.10
C LEU A 61 4.45 10.71 0.68
N SER A 62 5.73 10.93 0.42
CA SER A 62 6.35 10.51 -0.84
C SER A 62 6.38 8.99 -0.95
N THR A 63 6.06 8.47 -2.14
CA THR A 63 5.97 7.04 -2.42
C THR A 63 6.87 6.60 -3.58
N SER A 64 7.77 7.48 -4.03
CA SER A 64 8.68 7.22 -5.15
C SER A 64 10.15 7.51 -4.79
N GLY A 65 11.05 7.16 -5.67
CA GLY A 65 12.49 7.36 -5.47
C GLY A 65 13.01 6.61 -4.24
N ASN A 66 13.71 7.33 -3.35
CA ASN A 66 14.27 6.75 -2.11
C ASN A 66 13.18 6.36 -1.08
N SER A 67 11.96 6.85 -1.25
CA SER A 67 10.80 6.56 -0.39
C SER A 67 9.83 5.60 -1.07
N TYR A 68 10.30 4.82 -2.04
CA TYR A 68 9.45 3.92 -2.81
C TYR A 68 8.62 3.00 -1.90
N ILE A 69 7.31 2.99 -2.15
CA ILE A 69 6.35 2.10 -1.52
C ILE A 69 5.73 1.24 -2.62
N PRO A 70 5.80 -0.10 -2.53
CA PRO A 70 5.24 -0.97 -3.56
C PRO A 70 3.71 -0.90 -3.61
N SER A 71 3.17 -1.00 -4.83
CA SER A 71 1.73 -1.14 -5.05
C SER A 71 1.18 -2.36 -4.32
N GLY A 72 -0.04 -2.27 -3.78
CA GLY A 72 -0.69 -3.35 -3.04
C GLY A 72 -0.39 -3.39 -1.54
N VAL A 73 0.52 -2.56 -1.05
CA VAL A 73 0.78 -2.45 0.39
C VAL A 73 -0.44 -1.88 1.11
N ARG A 74 -0.76 -2.43 2.27
CA ARG A 74 -1.75 -1.84 3.18
C ARG A 74 -1.12 -0.73 4.00
N ILE A 75 -1.77 0.44 4.03
CA ILE A 75 -1.35 1.58 4.83
C ILE A 75 -2.42 1.84 5.89
N LYS A 76 -2.00 1.88 7.16
CA LYS A 76 -2.82 2.27 8.30
C LYS A 76 -2.38 3.65 8.75
N TYR A 77 -3.32 4.51 9.11
CA TYR A 77 -2.99 5.86 9.54
C TYR A 77 -4.02 6.46 10.49
N TYR A 78 -3.55 7.38 11.33
CA TYR A 78 -4.36 8.20 12.22
C TYR A 78 -3.65 9.52 12.51
N PHE A 79 -4.38 10.50 13.02
CA PHE A 79 -3.81 11.78 13.41
C PHE A 79 -3.85 11.95 14.93
N GLU A 80 -2.80 12.56 15.45
CA GLU A 80 -2.73 13.06 16.82
C GLU A 80 -2.63 14.58 16.79
N GLY A 81 -3.45 15.25 17.58
CA GLY A 81 -3.44 16.70 17.72
C GLY A 81 -3.26 17.12 19.16
N ARG A 82 -2.68 18.31 19.36
CA ARG A 82 -2.63 19.00 20.65
C ARG A 82 -3.01 20.45 20.45
N ASP A 83 -3.92 20.98 21.30
CA ASP A 83 -4.28 22.38 21.29
C ASP A 83 -3.41 23.23 22.24
N MET A 84 -3.59 24.55 22.21
CA MET A 84 -2.86 25.50 23.06
C MET A 84 -3.20 25.37 24.55
N ASN A 85 -4.31 24.74 24.91
CA ASN A 85 -4.70 24.44 26.29
C ASN A 85 -4.09 23.13 26.80
N GLY A 86 -3.40 22.37 25.91
CA GLY A 86 -2.77 21.10 26.24
C GLY A 86 -3.68 19.89 26.08
N ASN A 87 -4.91 20.04 25.59
CA ASN A 87 -5.78 18.91 25.29
C ASN A 87 -5.22 18.09 24.14
N GLN A 88 -5.34 16.76 24.24
CA GLN A 88 -4.89 15.81 23.23
C GLN A 88 -6.09 15.22 22.49
N TYR A 89 -5.93 15.05 21.20
CA TYR A 89 -6.93 14.50 20.30
C TYR A 89 -6.29 13.36 19.48
N VAL A 90 -7.00 12.26 19.33
CA VAL A 90 -6.59 11.13 18.48
C VAL A 90 -7.77 10.79 17.57
N SER A 91 -7.51 10.72 16.29
CA SER A 91 -8.53 10.31 15.32
C SER A 91 -8.75 8.79 15.36
N LEU A 92 -9.83 8.33 14.74
CA LEU A 92 -9.94 6.91 14.41
C LEU A 92 -8.81 6.51 13.45
N THR A 93 -8.34 5.27 13.55
CA THR A 93 -7.44 4.69 12.57
C THR A 93 -8.22 4.36 11.30
N LYS A 94 -7.67 4.72 10.15
CA LYS A 94 -8.11 4.28 8.84
C LYS A 94 -7.06 3.42 8.17
N GLU A 95 -7.48 2.56 7.26
CA GLU A 95 -6.60 1.76 6.43
C GLU A 95 -7.09 1.72 4.98
N PHE A 96 -6.16 1.51 4.06
CA PHE A 96 -6.42 1.33 2.64
C PHE A 96 -5.28 0.56 1.98
N ASP A 97 -5.55 0.00 0.79
CA ASP A 97 -4.55 -0.64 -0.03
C ASP A 97 -3.99 0.39 -1.03
N TYR A 98 -2.67 0.58 -1.04
CA TYR A 98 -2.00 1.53 -1.93
C TYR A 98 -1.96 0.97 -3.35
N LEU A 99 -2.93 1.35 -4.16
CA LEU A 99 -3.11 0.93 -5.55
C LEU A 99 -3.31 2.17 -6.43
N ASN A 100 -2.92 2.08 -7.71
CA ASN A 100 -3.16 3.17 -8.67
C ASN A 100 -4.68 3.42 -8.82
N PRO A 101 -5.21 4.60 -8.47
CA PRO A 101 -6.64 4.88 -8.49
C PRO A 101 -7.25 4.98 -9.90
N ASP A 102 -6.42 5.05 -10.94
CA ASP A 102 -6.88 5.10 -12.33
C ASP A 102 -7.46 3.76 -12.83
N TYR A 103 -7.22 2.68 -12.07
CA TYR A 103 -7.71 1.35 -12.41
C TYR A 103 -8.83 0.89 -11.50
N GLN A 104 -9.76 0.10 -12.06
CA GLN A 104 -10.82 -0.55 -11.29
C GLN A 104 -10.32 -1.89 -10.71
N TRP A 105 -9.63 -1.80 -9.59
CA TRP A 105 -9.09 -2.97 -8.90
C TRP A 105 -10.18 -3.87 -8.34
N ARG A 106 -9.91 -5.16 -8.40
CA ARG A 106 -10.64 -6.23 -7.72
C ARG A 106 -9.64 -7.04 -6.92
N ASP A 107 -10.13 -7.77 -5.95
CA ASP A 107 -9.32 -8.70 -5.18
C ASP A 107 -9.94 -10.09 -5.13
N THR A 108 -9.11 -11.08 -4.88
CA THR A 108 -9.52 -12.45 -4.61
C THR A 108 -8.57 -13.06 -3.60
N GLN A 109 -9.13 -13.85 -2.67
CA GLN A 109 -8.37 -14.53 -1.63
C GLN A 109 -8.14 -15.99 -2.01
N VAL A 110 -6.88 -16.45 -1.96
CA VAL A 110 -6.51 -17.86 -2.16
C VAL A 110 -5.57 -18.27 -1.02
N GLY A 111 -6.09 -18.99 -0.05
CA GLY A 111 -5.35 -19.30 1.17
C GLY A 111 -4.88 -18.05 1.90
N ALA A 112 -3.57 -17.93 2.16
CA ALA A 112 -2.96 -16.76 2.78
C ALA A 112 -2.67 -15.62 1.77
N MET A 113 -2.87 -15.84 0.47
CA MET A 113 -2.57 -14.89 -0.60
C MET A 113 -3.80 -14.05 -0.96
N THR A 114 -3.69 -12.72 -0.92
CA THR A 114 -4.65 -11.79 -1.52
C THR A 114 -4.12 -11.31 -2.86
N ILE A 115 -4.85 -11.54 -3.95
CA ILE A 115 -4.45 -11.15 -5.30
C ILE A 115 -5.26 -9.92 -5.72
N PHE A 116 -4.58 -8.80 -6.01
CA PHE A 116 -5.16 -7.61 -6.62
C PHE A 116 -4.98 -7.65 -8.13
N TRP A 117 -6.05 -7.34 -8.87
CA TRP A 117 -6.05 -7.42 -10.32
C TRP A 117 -7.09 -6.51 -10.95
N HIS A 118 -6.88 -6.19 -12.23
CA HIS A 118 -7.85 -5.52 -13.08
C HIS A 118 -7.66 -6.02 -14.53
N GLY A 119 -8.65 -5.78 -15.40
CA GLY A 119 -8.52 -6.09 -16.84
C GLY A 119 -8.57 -7.57 -17.22
N PHE A 120 -8.60 -8.51 -16.27
CA PHE A 120 -8.70 -9.95 -16.50
C PHE A 120 -10.05 -10.49 -16.09
N GLN A 121 -10.32 -11.76 -16.46
CA GLN A 121 -11.49 -12.48 -15.97
C GLN A 121 -11.19 -13.07 -14.58
N HIS A 122 -12.14 -12.91 -13.66
CA HIS A 122 -12.00 -13.41 -12.29
C HIS A 122 -11.65 -14.90 -12.22
N LEU A 123 -12.30 -15.73 -13.07
CA LEU A 123 -12.07 -17.18 -13.07
C LEU A 123 -10.63 -17.54 -13.44
N ASP A 124 -10.00 -16.79 -14.35
CA ASP A 124 -8.63 -17.04 -14.79
C ASP A 124 -7.63 -16.67 -13.69
N VAL A 125 -7.88 -15.55 -13.01
CA VAL A 125 -7.07 -15.12 -11.86
C VAL A 125 -7.19 -16.12 -10.71
N ALA A 126 -8.39 -16.54 -10.36
CA ALA A 126 -8.62 -17.50 -9.28
C ALA A 126 -7.90 -18.83 -9.56
N LYS A 127 -8.04 -19.40 -10.77
CA LYS A 127 -7.38 -20.65 -11.15
C LYS A 127 -5.85 -20.54 -11.13
N SER A 128 -5.31 -19.42 -11.61
CA SER A 128 -3.85 -19.20 -11.58
C SER A 128 -3.36 -19.06 -10.14
N GLY A 129 -4.11 -18.34 -9.30
CA GLY A 129 -3.84 -18.18 -7.88
C GLY A 129 -3.87 -19.50 -7.13
N GLU A 130 -4.86 -20.37 -7.36
CA GLU A 130 -4.96 -21.70 -6.74
C GLU A 130 -3.75 -22.55 -7.07
N LYS A 131 -3.33 -22.61 -8.35
CA LYS A 131 -2.16 -23.36 -8.77
C LYS A 131 -0.87 -22.84 -8.13
N ALA A 132 -0.70 -21.51 -8.11
CA ALA A 132 0.46 -20.88 -7.50
C ALA A 132 0.50 -21.15 -5.98
N TYR A 133 -0.64 -21.05 -5.30
CA TYR A 133 -0.70 -21.28 -3.85
C TYR A 133 -0.36 -22.73 -3.48
N VAL A 134 -0.78 -23.71 -4.27
CA VAL A 134 -0.37 -25.12 -4.07
C VAL A 134 1.15 -25.26 -4.17
N ALA A 135 1.80 -24.66 -5.18
CA ALA A 135 3.24 -24.72 -5.31
C ALA A 135 3.98 -24.01 -4.15
N ILE A 136 3.44 -22.89 -3.65
CA ILE A 136 3.97 -22.21 -2.47
C ILE A 136 3.83 -23.09 -1.22
N GLN A 137 2.72 -23.81 -1.04
CA GLN A 137 2.55 -24.74 0.06
C GLN A 137 3.55 -25.90 0.00
N GLU A 138 3.82 -26.44 -1.19
CA GLU A 138 4.82 -27.49 -1.41
C GLU A 138 6.22 -26.99 -1.05
N ALA A 139 6.59 -25.76 -1.48
CA ALA A 139 7.88 -25.15 -1.15
C ALA A 139 8.01 -24.88 0.37
N ALA A 140 6.95 -24.39 1.00
CA ALA A 140 6.90 -24.18 2.45
C ALA A 140 7.10 -25.49 3.22
N ALA A 141 6.47 -26.58 2.77
CA ALA A 141 6.63 -27.92 3.37
C ALA A 141 8.06 -28.44 3.26
N ILE A 142 8.71 -28.27 2.09
CA ILE A 142 10.12 -28.63 1.88
C ILE A 142 11.04 -27.82 2.81
N SER A 143 10.70 -26.55 3.04
CA SER A 143 11.47 -25.64 3.91
C SER A 143 11.14 -25.80 5.40
N ASN A 144 10.27 -26.75 5.78
CA ASN A 144 9.76 -26.96 7.14
C ASN A 144 9.09 -25.70 7.75
N LEU A 145 8.50 -24.85 6.94
CA LEU A 145 7.69 -23.73 7.41
C LEU A 145 6.35 -24.26 7.95
N GLN A 146 6.02 -23.88 9.19
CA GLN A 146 4.80 -24.35 9.86
C GLN A 146 3.57 -23.60 9.38
N GLU A 147 3.73 -22.36 8.97
CA GLU A 147 2.66 -21.47 8.57
C GLU A 147 3.13 -20.54 7.46
N ILE A 148 2.23 -20.23 6.53
CA ILE A 148 2.45 -19.22 5.49
C ILE A 148 1.80 -17.95 5.98
N GLU A 149 2.60 -16.94 6.28
CA GLU A 149 2.11 -15.61 6.67
C GLU A 149 1.27 -14.99 5.55
N PRO A 150 0.24 -14.20 5.88
CA PRO A 150 -0.56 -13.49 4.88
C PRO A 150 0.31 -12.60 4.00
N PHE A 151 0.11 -12.68 2.71
CA PHE A 151 0.83 -11.86 1.73
C PHE A 151 -0.08 -11.43 0.58
N ARG A 152 0.41 -10.55 -0.28
CA ARG A 152 -0.34 -9.89 -1.33
C ARG A 152 0.38 -9.98 -2.66
N ALA A 153 -0.37 -10.22 -3.71
CA ALA A 153 0.11 -10.21 -5.08
C ALA A 153 -0.65 -9.14 -5.89
N VAL A 154 0.06 -8.33 -6.65
CA VAL A 154 -0.53 -7.34 -7.55
C VAL A 154 -0.17 -7.70 -8.97
N ILE A 155 -1.18 -7.94 -9.80
CA ILE A 155 -1.00 -8.30 -11.20
C ILE A 155 -0.92 -7.02 -12.03
N ILE A 156 0.21 -6.84 -12.69
CA ILE A 156 0.51 -5.72 -13.59
C ILE A 156 0.26 -6.14 -15.03
N ASN A 157 -0.58 -5.42 -15.76
CA ASN A 157 -1.11 -5.87 -17.05
C ASN A 157 -0.21 -5.59 -18.24
N ASN A 158 0.62 -4.56 -18.16
CA ASN A 158 1.37 -4.09 -19.32
C ASN A 158 2.64 -3.32 -18.92
N PRO A 159 3.58 -3.11 -19.87
CA PRO A 159 4.85 -2.43 -19.58
C PRO A 159 4.71 -0.98 -19.08
N ARG A 160 3.66 -0.25 -19.46
CA ARG A 160 3.43 1.12 -18.99
C ARG A 160 3.09 1.11 -17.50
N GLU A 161 2.18 0.25 -17.10
CA GLU A 161 1.82 0.05 -15.70
C GLU A 161 3.02 -0.43 -14.87
N ALA A 162 3.83 -1.33 -15.43
CA ALA A 162 5.07 -1.78 -14.79
C ALA A 162 6.06 -0.63 -14.58
N ALA A 163 6.19 0.28 -15.52
CA ALA A 163 7.08 1.44 -15.40
C ALA A 163 6.65 2.40 -14.27
N GLU A 164 5.36 2.43 -13.93
CA GLU A 164 4.81 3.24 -12.84
C GLU A 164 4.87 2.50 -11.49
N ALA A 165 4.59 1.18 -11.50
CA ALA A 165 4.43 0.39 -10.28
C ALA A 165 5.74 -0.22 -9.76
N PHE A 166 6.71 -0.48 -10.62
CA PHE A 166 7.97 -1.11 -10.24
C PHE A 166 8.98 -0.08 -9.72
N PRO A 167 9.91 -0.48 -8.84
CA PRO A 167 10.99 0.39 -8.43
C PRO A 167 11.82 0.80 -9.64
N THR A 168 12.47 1.96 -9.55
CA THR A 168 13.35 2.44 -10.63
C THR A 168 14.52 1.48 -10.81
N VAL A 169 14.41 0.61 -11.80
CA VAL A 169 15.49 -0.28 -12.27
C VAL A 169 16.09 0.31 -13.54
N SER A 170 17.29 -0.13 -13.91
CA SER A 170 17.91 0.37 -15.14
C SER A 170 17.01 0.11 -16.35
N ASN A 171 16.91 1.09 -17.27
CA ASN A 171 16.12 0.97 -18.48
C ASN A 171 16.53 -0.24 -19.37
N ALA A 172 17.76 -0.73 -19.24
CA ALA A 172 18.22 -1.95 -19.89
C ALA A 172 17.48 -3.19 -19.36
N SER A 173 17.36 -3.31 -18.04
CA SER A 173 16.70 -4.45 -17.39
C SER A 173 15.20 -4.55 -17.71
N LEU A 174 14.51 -3.41 -17.88
CA LEU A 174 13.10 -3.38 -18.28
C LEU A 174 12.89 -3.76 -19.75
N LYS A 175 13.83 -3.35 -20.64
CA LYS A 175 13.72 -3.63 -22.09
C LYS A 175 13.97 -5.10 -22.43
N ASP A 176 14.80 -5.77 -21.66
CA ASP A 176 15.17 -7.18 -21.92
C ASP A 176 14.17 -8.18 -21.33
N GLY A 177 13.05 -7.70 -20.74
CA GLY A 177 12.03 -8.55 -20.14
C GLY A 177 12.57 -9.43 -18.99
N LEU A 178 13.69 -8.99 -18.37
CA LEU A 178 14.40 -9.74 -17.34
C LEU A 178 13.66 -9.87 -16.02
N TYR A 179 12.61 -9.03 -15.81
CA TYR A 179 11.83 -9.07 -14.58
C TYR A 179 10.38 -9.40 -14.89
N GLY A 180 9.96 -10.61 -14.53
CA GLY A 180 8.56 -11.02 -14.49
C GLY A 180 7.81 -10.48 -13.28
N GLY A 181 8.54 -10.05 -12.24
CA GLY A 181 7.98 -9.53 -11.00
C GLY A 181 9.03 -9.04 -10.01
N PHE A 182 8.57 -8.57 -8.87
CA PHE A 182 9.36 -8.12 -7.73
C PHE A 182 8.73 -8.59 -6.43
N ALA A 183 9.53 -9.18 -5.54
CA ALA A 183 9.13 -9.53 -4.18
C ALA A 183 9.63 -8.47 -3.19
N PHE A 184 8.72 -7.93 -2.39
CA PHE A 184 9.00 -6.97 -1.33
C PHE A 184 8.70 -7.64 0.03
N LYS A 185 9.63 -8.46 0.49
CA LYS A 185 9.48 -9.28 1.68
C LYS A 185 9.07 -8.48 2.92
N ASP A 186 9.70 -7.31 3.13
CA ASP A 186 9.41 -6.47 4.30
C ASP A 186 7.99 -5.90 4.31
N TYR A 187 7.33 -5.90 3.16
CA TYR A 187 5.95 -5.43 2.99
C TYR A 187 4.95 -6.56 2.79
N GLY A 188 5.42 -7.81 2.60
CA GLY A 188 4.58 -8.94 2.27
C GLY A 188 3.84 -8.78 0.93
N VAL A 189 4.49 -8.15 -0.07
CA VAL A 189 3.88 -7.83 -1.36
C VAL A 189 4.74 -8.32 -2.51
N PHE A 190 4.08 -8.83 -3.55
CA PHE A 190 4.65 -9.24 -4.83
C PHE A 190 4.00 -8.47 -5.97
N LEU A 191 4.79 -7.89 -6.86
CA LEU A 191 4.32 -7.28 -8.10
C LEU A 191 4.67 -8.22 -9.25
N ILE A 192 3.69 -8.61 -10.06
CA ILE A 192 3.82 -9.67 -11.06
C ILE A 192 3.31 -9.19 -12.40
N GLY A 193 4.08 -9.43 -13.46
CA GLY A 193 3.68 -9.13 -14.84
C GLY A 193 2.77 -10.21 -15.42
N GLY A 194 1.46 -9.91 -15.56
CA GLY A 194 0.46 -10.83 -16.11
C GLY A 194 -0.05 -11.89 -15.14
N ILE A 195 -0.96 -12.75 -15.62
CA ILE A 195 -1.62 -13.80 -14.81
C ILE A 195 -0.95 -15.17 -14.91
N GLY A 196 0.29 -15.22 -15.39
CA GLY A 196 1.03 -16.48 -15.53
C GLY A 196 1.24 -17.16 -14.17
N THR A 197 1.01 -18.48 -14.10
CA THR A 197 1.23 -19.27 -12.87
C THR A 197 2.67 -19.17 -12.41
N ASP A 198 3.61 -19.14 -13.36
CA ASP A 198 5.05 -19.15 -13.08
C ASP A 198 5.49 -17.88 -12.32
N GLY A 199 4.97 -16.70 -12.69
CA GLY A 199 5.26 -15.45 -11.97
C GLY A 199 4.77 -15.48 -10.52
N LEU A 200 3.51 -15.89 -10.30
CA LEU A 200 2.93 -16.01 -8.96
C LEU A 200 3.67 -17.01 -8.08
N THR A 201 4.13 -18.12 -8.67
CA THR A 201 4.86 -19.16 -7.95
C THR A 201 6.28 -18.71 -7.61
N HIS A 202 7.00 -18.12 -8.59
CA HIS A 202 8.40 -17.71 -8.42
C HIS A 202 8.58 -16.69 -7.31
N GLU A 203 7.72 -15.68 -7.26
CA GLU A 203 7.82 -14.62 -6.26
C GLU A 203 7.28 -15.04 -4.87
N GLY A 204 6.51 -16.11 -4.81
CA GLY A 204 5.90 -16.60 -3.57
C GLY A 204 6.70 -17.71 -2.86
N THR A 205 7.77 -18.21 -3.45
CA THR A 205 8.63 -19.28 -2.89
C THR A 205 10.00 -18.77 -2.50
#